data_acd551b2620dbd92badc77c84a5dc942
#
_entry.id   acd551b2620dbd92badc77c84a5dc942
#
_cell.length_a   1.000
_cell.length_b   1.000
_cell.length_c   1.000
_cell.angle_alpha   90.00
_cell.angle_beta   90.00
_cell.angle_gamma   90.00
#
_symmetry.space_group_name_H-M   'P 1'
#
loop_
_entity.id
_entity.type
_entity.pdbx_description
1 polymer ?
#
loop_
_entity_poly.entity_id
_entity_poly.type
_entity_poly.pdbx_seq_one_letter_code
_entity_poly.pdbx_strand_id
1 'polypeptide(L)'
;EEFPGIPRVCIHDDAVPFVGKGRNVMHGYILGADSHLIPGQPCLVVDSGGRLIAHGTPITTHFEMASLRKGVAVRVREGVAN
;
A
#
# COMPACT_ATOMS: atom_id res chain seq x y z
N GLU A 1 -13.35 9.30 0.68
CA GLU A 1 -12.44 9.47 1.76
C GLU A 1 -11.21 10.25 1.41
N GLU A 2 -11.01 11.38 2.04
CA GLU A 2 -9.91 12.25 1.69
C GLU A 2 -8.92 12.39 2.83
N PHE A 3 -7.65 12.20 2.52
CA PHE A 3 -6.54 12.38 3.46
C PHE A 3 -5.47 13.18 2.74
N PRO A 4 -5.70 14.51 2.62
CA PRO A 4 -4.75 15.34 1.88
C PRO A 4 -3.35 15.24 2.47
N GLY A 5 -2.36 15.11 1.61
CA GLY A 5 -0.98 15.02 2.04
C GLY A 5 -0.49 13.63 2.35
N ILE A 6 -1.38 12.63 2.39
CA ILE A 6 -0.96 11.26 2.62
C ILE A 6 -1.07 10.47 1.32
N PRO A 7 0.05 9.99 0.78
CA PRO A 7 0.01 9.25 -0.49
C PRO A 7 -0.66 7.89 -0.32
N ARG A 8 -1.15 7.35 -1.44
CA ARG A 8 -1.87 6.09 -1.46
C ARG A 8 -1.13 5.06 -2.30
N VAL A 9 -1.25 3.82 -1.87
CA VAL A 9 -0.79 2.66 -2.63
C VAL A 9 -2.02 1.82 -2.93
N CYS A 10 -2.25 1.54 -4.21
CA CYS A 10 -3.39 0.74 -4.64
C CYS A 10 -2.95 -0.69 -4.84
N ILE A 11 -3.70 -1.64 -4.27
CA ILE A 11 -3.34 -3.04 -4.33
C ILE A 11 -4.42 -3.86 -5.01
N HIS A 12 -4.01 -5.02 -5.51
CA HIS A 12 -4.92 -6.02 -6.06
C HIS A 12 -5.93 -6.47 -5.01
N ASP A 13 -7.16 -6.70 -5.45
CA ASP A 13 -8.21 -7.15 -4.54
C ASP A 13 -7.87 -8.49 -3.90
N ASP A 14 -7.09 -9.33 -4.57
CA ASP A 14 -6.67 -10.62 -4.03
C ASP A 14 -5.88 -10.48 -2.73
N ALA A 15 -5.20 -9.35 -2.55
CA ALA A 15 -4.38 -9.13 -1.36
C ALA A 15 -5.19 -8.53 -0.20
N VAL A 16 -6.40 -8.03 -0.47
CA VAL A 16 -7.19 -7.32 0.54
C VAL A 16 -7.43 -8.14 1.81
N PRO A 17 -7.81 -9.41 1.75
CA PRO A 17 -8.04 -10.17 2.99
C PRO A 17 -6.82 -10.28 3.87
N PHE A 18 -5.63 -10.30 3.29
CA PHE A 18 -4.40 -10.43 4.06
C PHE A 18 -3.92 -9.09 4.58
N VAL A 19 -3.88 -8.09 3.70
CA VAL A 19 -3.42 -6.75 4.07
C VAL A 19 -4.37 -6.11 5.08
N GLY A 20 -5.66 -6.35 4.92
CA GLY A 20 -6.65 -5.84 5.85
C GLY A 20 -6.49 -6.39 7.26
N LYS A 21 -5.84 -7.53 7.40
CA LYS A 21 -5.55 -8.14 8.70
C LYS A 21 -4.19 -7.75 9.24
N GLY A 22 -3.47 -6.87 8.54
CA GLY A 22 -2.19 -6.36 9.01
C GLY A 22 -0.97 -6.95 8.35
N ARG A 23 -1.13 -7.80 7.33
CA ARG A 23 0.01 -8.35 6.61
C ARG A 23 0.63 -7.31 5.69
N ASN A 24 1.92 -7.40 5.48
CA ASN A 24 2.64 -6.47 4.63
C ASN A 24 2.22 -6.62 3.17
N VAL A 25 2.31 -5.50 2.42
CA VAL A 25 2.02 -5.51 1.00
C VAL A 25 3.27 -5.93 0.24
N MET A 26 3.15 -6.98 -0.56
CA MET A 26 4.23 -7.45 -1.42
C MET A 26 4.17 -6.74 -2.76
N HIS A 27 5.33 -6.56 -3.40
CA HIS A 27 5.39 -5.85 -4.68
C HIS A 27 4.49 -6.46 -5.75
N GLY A 28 4.31 -7.77 -5.74
CA GLY A 28 3.49 -8.45 -6.74
C GLY A 28 2.02 -8.05 -6.70
N TYR A 29 1.57 -7.43 -5.63
CA TYR A 29 0.16 -7.04 -5.50
C TYR A 29 -0.07 -5.55 -5.73
N ILE A 30 0.96 -4.81 -6.08
CA ILE A 30 0.82 -3.37 -6.32
C ILE A 30 0.17 -3.12 -7.69
N LEU A 31 -0.91 -2.36 -7.70
CA LEU A 31 -1.52 -1.88 -8.95
C LEU A 31 -0.99 -0.50 -9.31
N GLY A 32 -0.70 0.31 -8.32
CA GLY A 32 -0.18 1.64 -8.55
C GLY A 32 0.14 2.33 -7.23
N ALA A 33 0.88 3.41 -7.31
CA ALA A 33 1.25 4.18 -6.13
C ALA A 33 1.40 5.64 -6.52
N ASP A 34 1.06 6.53 -5.59
CA ASP A 34 1.20 7.96 -5.82
C ASP A 34 2.65 8.34 -6.01
N SER A 35 2.89 9.29 -6.92
CA SER A 35 4.24 9.77 -7.18
C SER A 35 4.84 10.52 -5.97
N HIS A 36 3.99 10.94 -5.05
CA HIS A 36 4.43 11.64 -3.84
C HIS A 36 4.88 10.69 -2.73
N LEU A 37 4.84 9.40 -2.99
CA LEU A 37 5.21 8.39 -2.01
C LEU A 37 6.68 8.53 -1.65
N ILE A 38 6.97 8.56 -0.36
CA ILE A 38 8.33 8.70 0.15
C ILE A 38 8.60 7.54 1.10
N PRO A 39 9.61 6.70 0.80
CA PRO A 39 9.95 5.61 1.71
C PRO A 39 10.19 6.12 3.12
N GLY A 40 9.64 5.44 4.11
CA GLY A 40 9.76 5.82 5.50
C GLY A 40 8.69 6.76 5.99
N GLN A 41 7.89 7.35 5.09
CA GLN A 41 6.79 8.22 5.47
C GLN A 41 5.46 7.47 5.40
N PRO A 42 4.45 7.88 6.19
CA PRO A 42 3.17 7.16 6.20
C PRO A 42 2.49 7.15 4.83
N CYS A 43 1.83 6.04 4.54
CA CYS A 43 0.99 5.94 3.35
C CYS A 43 -0.28 5.17 3.68
N LEU A 44 -1.28 5.35 2.82
CA LEU A 44 -2.53 4.60 2.91
C LEU A 44 -2.50 3.49 1.87
N VAL A 45 -3.10 2.36 2.21
CA VAL A 45 -3.25 1.24 1.28
C VAL A 45 -4.73 1.12 0.95
N VAL A 46 -5.04 1.16 -0.35
CA VAL A 46 -6.43 1.10 -0.82
C VAL A 46 -6.58 -0.04 -1.82
N ASP A 47 -7.81 -0.52 -1.98
CA ASP A 47 -8.10 -1.56 -2.98
C ASP A 47 -8.34 -0.91 -4.35
N SER A 48 -8.70 -1.71 -5.33
CA SER A 48 -8.88 -1.24 -6.70
C SER A 48 -10.01 -0.22 -6.83
N GLY A 49 -10.94 -0.22 -5.88
CA GLY A 49 -12.04 0.74 -5.85
C GLY A 49 -11.76 1.98 -5.02
N GLY A 50 -10.57 2.09 -4.45
CA GLY A 50 -10.21 3.23 -3.63
C GLY A 50 -10.61 3.13 -2.17
N ARG A 51 -11.09 1.96 -1.73
CA ARG A 51 -11.49 1.76 -0.33
C ARG A 51 -10.25 1.57 0.54
N LEU A 52 -10.24 2.23 1.69
CA LEU A 52 -9.13 2.11 2.64
C LEU A 52 -9.06 0.70 3.22
N ILE A 53 -7.89 0.07 3.08
CA ILE A 53 -7.65 -1.28 3.58
C ILE A 53 -6.70 -1.28 4.76
N ALA A 54 -5.68 -0.41 4.71
CA ALA A 54 -4.66 -0.39 5.76
C ALA A 54 -3.87 0.91 5.67
N HIS A 55 -3.03 1.14 6.67
CA HIS A 55 -2.02 2.19 6.57
C HIS A 55 -0.69 1.62 7.02
N GLY A 56 0.38 2.22 6.53
CA GLY A 56 1.71 1.73 6.85
C GLY A 56 2.78 2.63 6.32
N THR A 57 3.96 2.05 6.16
CA THR A 57 5.15 2.76 5.72
C THR A 57 5.71 2.09 4.48
N PRO A 58 5.83 2.81 3.36
CA PRO A 58 6.42 2.21 2.17
C PRO A 58 7.92 2.01 2.36
N ILE A 59 8.42 0.94 1.79
CA ILE A 59 9.83 0.60 1.86
C ILE A 59 10.56 1.05 0.61
N THR A 60 9.86 1.03 -0.53
CA THR A 60 10.44 1.39 -1.81
C THR A 60 9.72 2.60 -2.39
N THR A 61 10.33 3.21 -3.42
CA THR A 61 9.75 4.34 -4.12
C THR A 61 8.63 3.88 -5.04
N HIS A 62 7.85 4.85 -5.55
CA HIS A 62 6.79 4.48 -6.50
C HIS A 62 7.37 3.94 -7.81
N PHE A 63 8.57 4.36 -8.18
CA PHE A 63 9.26 3.79 -9.34
C PHE A 63 9.58 2.33 -9.11
N GLU A 64 10.11 2.02 -7.93
CA GLU A 64 10.44 0.64 -7.59
C GLU A 64 9.19 -0.22 -7.47
N MET A 65 8.10 0.36 -6.96
CA MET A 65 6.84 -0.37 -6.88
C MET A 65 6.30 -0.74 -8.26
N ALA A 66 6.60 0.07 -9.26
CA ALA A 66 6.18 -0.21 -10.62
C ALA A 66 7.04 -1.28 -11.30
N SER A 67 8.28 -1.46 -10.85
CA SER A 67 9.22 -2.34 -11.54
C SER A 67 9.57 -3.60 -10.78
N LEU A 68 9.56 -3.58 -9.45
CA LEU A 68 9.88 -4.77 -8.67
C LEU A 68 8.69 -5.71 -8.59
N ARG A 69 8.98 -7.01 -8.51
CA ARG A 69 7.94 -8.04 -8.45
C ARG A 69 8.00 -8.87 -7.20
N LYS A 70 9.04 -8.72 -6.41
CA LYS A 70 9.26 -9.52 -5.21
C LYS A 70 9.59 -8.63 -4.04
N GLY A 71 9.39 -9.15 -2.84
CA GLY A 71 9.73 -8.48 -1.63
C GLY A 71 8.62 -7.57 -1.11
N VAL A 72 8.84 -7.02 0.07
CA VAL A 72 7.86 -6.19 0.74
C VAL A 72 7.90 -4.78 0.19
N ALA A 73 6.76 -4.28 -0.23
CA ALA A 73 6.62 -2.91 -0.74
C ALA A 73 6.18 -1.95 0.35
N VAL A 74 5.22 -2.37 1.19
CA VAL A 74 4.70 -1.53 2.27
C VAL A 74 4.67 -2.37 3.54
N ARG A 75 5.25 -1.83 4.58
CA ARG A 75 5.15 -2.44 5.91
C ARG A 75 3.88 -1.91 6.56
N VAL A 76 2.89 -2.77 6.69
CA VAL A 76 1.59 -2.38 7.21
C VAL A 76 1.68 -2.20 8.71
N ARG A 77 1.16 -1.06 9.19
CA ARG A 77 1.08 -0.79 10.62
C ARG A 77 -0.24 -1.33 11.17
N GLU A 78 -1.33 -1.11 10.46
CA GLU A 78 -2.63 -1.53 10.94
C GLU A 78 -3.56 -1.74 9.75
N GLY A 79 -4.28 -2.86 9.76
CA GLY A 79 -5.31 -3.14 8.77
C GLY A 79 -6.68 -2.86 9.33
N VAL A 80 -7.62 -2.50 8.44
CA VAL A 80 -8.97 -2.12 8.87
C VAL A 80 -9.79 -3.31 9.34
N ALA A 81 -9.37 -4.54 9.00
CA ALA A 81 -10.11 -5.74 9.39
C ALA A 81 -9.68 -6.30 10.74
N ASN A 82 -8.71 -5.69 11.38
CA ASN A 82 -8.23 -6.15 12.70
C ASN A 82 -9.13 -5.67 13.81
#